data_abd0d2dc09928b6cee3eb144e32d539d
#
_entry.id   abd0d2dc09928b6cee3eb144e32d539d
#
_cell.length_a   1.000
_cell.length_b   1.000
_cell.length_c   1.000
_cell.angle_alpha   90.00
_cell.angle_beta   90.00
_cell.angle_gamma   90.00
#
_symmetry.space_group_name_H-M   'P 1'
#
loop_
_entity.id
_entity.type
_entity.pdbx_description
1 polymer ?
#
loop_
_entity_poly.entity_id
_entity_poly.type
_entity_poly.pdbx_seq_one_letter_code
_entity_poly.pdbx_strand_id
1 'polypeptide(L)'
;MKYILSIILFFLLAGSLSAQNEQDQVIFKAMQDEMQRSKEQLMLPGMQKPYYLSYTLGRTHQFEVVGALGGVTNFYESPWSAVGGVQMFLGDYDHNNDINYVCASVQAGMPEQADYDVIRRNFWLGSDAMYKWSLQAGAMKDAYLKANPKTAEEAVVKDQQKVDAVTRIEEPKNAYTIDRVKLENIVEELSAIFKDYKDIYDSSVAITGQEMEVYKSTTDGVVLKEPLRYA
;
A
#
# COMPACT_ATOMS: atom_id res chain seq x y z
N MET A 1 -42.30 16.62 -2.15
CA MET A 1 -40.92 16.96 -2.56
C MET A 1 -39.84 16.56 -1.54
N LYS A 2 -40.00 16.78 -0.22
CA LYS A 2 -38.97 16.40 0.80
C LYS A 2 -38.63 14.90 0.82
N TYR A 3 -39.62 14.01 0.64
CA TYR A 3 -39.39 12.55 0.70
C TYR A 3 -38.71 11.98 -0.57
N ILE A 4 -38.86 12.62 -1.73
CA ILE A 4 -38.20 12.20 -2.98
C ILE A 4 -36.71 12.51 -2.90
N LEU A 5 -36.32 13.65 -2.32
CA LEU A 5 -34.93 14.02 -2.12
C LEU A 5 -34.19 13.06 -1.17
N SER A 6 -34.86 12.62 -0.09
CA SER A 6 -34.29 11.63 0.86
C SER A 6 -34.10 10.25 0.25
N ILE A 7 -35.00 9.82 -0.65
CA ILE A 7 -34.87 8.53 -1.35
C ILE A 7 -33.72 8.56 -2.35
N ILE A 8 -33.56 9.65 -3.11
CA ILE A 8 -32.45 9.82 -4.07
C ILE A 8 -31.11 9.84 -3.34
N LEU A 9 -31.00 10.51 -2.19
CA LEU A 9 -29.77 10.56 -1.40
C LEU A 9 -29.39 9.16 -0.83
N PHE A 10 -30.40 8.37 -0.43
CA PHE A 10 -30.18 7.00 0.07
C PHE A 10 -29.70 6.04 -1.03
N PHE A 11 -30.25 6.19 -2.27
CA PHE A 11 -29.78 5.40 -3.41
C PHE A 11 -28.37 5.76 -3.87
N LEU A 12 -27.96 7.03 -3.77
CA LEU A 12 -26.60 7.46 -4.10
C LEU A 12 -25.56 6.91 -3.08
N LEU A 13 -25.90 6.86 -1.79
CA LEU A 13 -25.04 6.27 -0.75
C LEU A 13 -24.92 4.74 -0.86
N ALA A 14 -26.04 4.05 -1.19
CA ALA A 14 -26.00 2.61 -1.41
C ALA A 14 -25.21 2.23 -2.66
N GLY A 15 -25.25 3.06 -3.71
CA GLY A 15 -24.49 2.85 -4.93
C GLY A 15 -22.98 2.97 -4.73
N SER A 16 -22.51 3.90 -3.91
CA SER A 16 -21.08 4.08 -3.61
C SER A 16 -20.50 2.95 -2.77
N LEU A 17 -21.21 2.46 -1.76
CA LEU A 17 -20.81 1.30 -0.96
C LEU A 17 -20.74 0.00 -1.80
N SER A 18 -21.66 -0.18 -2.74
CA SER A 18 -21.66 -1.34 -3.64
C SER A 18 -20.47 -1.31 -4.60
N ALA A 19 -20.15 -0.14 -5.16
CA ALA A 19 -19.02 0.03 -6.07
C ALA A 19 -17.65 -0.16 -5.38
N GLN A 20 -17.51 0.29 -4.14
CA GLN A 20 -16.30 0.09 -3.35
C GLN A 20 -16.06 -1.39 -3.04
N ASN A 21 -17.09 -2.12 -2.64
CA ASN A 21 -17.01 -3.56 -2.39
C ASN A 21 -16.66 -4.34 -3.67
N GLU A 22 -17.19 -3.93 -4.83
CA GLU A 22 -16.86 -4.54 -6.12
C GLU A 22 -15.38 -4.29 -6.48
N GLN A 23 -14.86 -3.10 -6.25
CA GLN A 23 -13.46 -2.77 -6.46
C GLN A 23 -12.52 -3.60 -5.57
N ASP A 24 -12.85 -3.76 -4.29
CA ASP A 24 -12.09 -4.58 -3.34
C ASP A 24 -12.03 -6.05 -3.81
N GLN A 25 -13.17 -6.59 -4.27
CA GLN A 25 -13.23 -7.95 -4.79
C GLN A 25 -12.33 -8.15 -6.02
N VAL A 26 -12.31 -7.19 -6.94
CA VAL A 26 -11.43 -7.22 -8.12
C VAL A 26 -9.98 -7.21 -7.70
N ILE A 27 -9.59 -6.34 -6.76
CA ILE A 27 -8.21 -6.24 -6.25
C ILE A 27 -7.77 -7.56 -5.61
N PHE A 28 -8.53 -8.06 -4.62
CA PHE A 28 -8.16 -9.30 -3.93
C PHE A 28 -8.12 -10.50 -4.87
N LYS A 29 -9.11 -10.60 -5.77
CA LYS A 29 -9.13 -11.69 -6.74
C LYS A 29 -7.89 -11.66 -7.65
N ALA A 30 -7.54 -10.50 -8.19
CA ALA A 30 -6.36 -10.36 -9.04
C ALA A 30 -5.06 -10.70 -8.29
N MET A 31 -4.92 -10.23 -7.03
CA MET A 31 -3.77 -10.53 -6.18
C MET A 31 -3.67 -12.03 -5.89
N GLN A 32 -4.76 -12.68 -5.49
CA GLN A 32 -4.78 -14.09 -5.11
C GLN A 32 -4.54 -15.03 -6.31
N ASP A 33 -5.19 -14.77 -7.44
CA ASP A 33 -5.02 -15.57 -8.66
C ASP A 33 -3.58 -15.48 -9.17
N GLU A 34 -2.97 -14.31 -9.14
CA GLU A 34 -1.58 -14.14 -9.57
C GLU A 34 -0.58 -14.73 -8.57
N MET A 35 -0.86 -14.62 -7.28
CA MET A 35 -0.04 -15.23 -6.22
C MET A 35 -0.03 -16.74 -6.33
N GLN A 36 -1.19 -17.36 -6.56
CA GLN A 36 -1.32 -18.80 -6.78
C GLN A 36 -0.53 -19.24 -8.01
N ARG A 37 -0.69 -18.53 -9.14
CA ARG A 37 0.08 -18.81 -10.35
C ARG A 37 1.59 -18.70 -10.11
N SER A 38 2.04 -17.63 -9.45
CA SER A 38 3.45 -17.42 -9.15
C SER A 38 4.02 -18.51 -8.24
N LYS A 39 3.28 -18.91 -7.20
CA LYS A 39 3.68 -20.00 -6.31
C LYS A 39 3.82 -21.34 -7.05
N GLU A 40 2.93 -21.63 -7.99
CA GLU A 40 2.91 -22.93 -8.69
C GLU A 40 3.88 -23.00 -9.87
N GLN A 41 4.02 -21.91 -10.61
CA GLN A 41 4.65 -21.93 -11.93
C GLN A 41 5.96 -21.13 -12.01
N LEU A 42 6.20 -20.18 -11.11
CA LEU A 42 7.39 -19.35 -11.18
C LEU A 42 8.63 -20.12 -10.72
N MET A 43 9.43 -20.55 -11.69
CA MET A 43 10.65 -21.32 -11.45
C MET A 43 11.55 -21.26 -12.69
N LEU A 44 12.83 -20.98 -12.52
CA LEU A 44 13.85 -21.21 -13.53
C LEU A 44 14.32 -22.69 -13.50
N PRO A 45 14.78 -23.26 -14.64
CA PRO A 45 15.27 -24.64 -14.67
C PRO A 45 16.36 -24.89 -13.64
N GLY A 46 16.14 -25.92 -12.79
CA GLY A 46 17.07 -26.32 -11.74
C GLY A 46 17.07 -25.42 -10.49
N MET A 47 16.18 -24.43 -10.40
CA MET A 47 16.05 -23.55 -9.24
C MET A 47 14.82 -23.93 -8.39
N GLN A 48 14.76 -23.38 -7.18
CA GLN A 48 13.67 -23.58 -6.24
C GLN A 48 12.45 -22.73 -6.61
N LYS A 49 11.24 -23.22 -6.27
CA LYS A 49 10.01 -22.43 -6.31
C LYS A 49 9.92 -21.54 -5.05
N PRO A 50 9.20 -20.41 -5.14
CA PRO A 50 8.86 -19.66 -3.94
C PRO A 50 7.92 -20.48 -3.03
N TYR A 51 8.25 -20.52 -1.73
CA TYR A 51 7.35 -21.10 -0.74
C TYR A 51 6.43 -20.06 -0.12
N TYR A 52 6.89 -18.80 -0.05
CA TYR A 52 6.16 -17.67 0.50
C TYR A 52 6.15 -16.48 -0.46
N LEU A 53 4.97 -15.92 -0.65
CA LEU A 53 4.75 -14.65 -1.32
C LEU A 53 3.85 -13.78 -0.45
N SER A 54 4.13 -12.47 -0.46
CA SER A 54 3.26 -11.44 0.07
C SER A 54 3.08 -10.36 -0.98
N TYR A 55 1.83 -10.10 -1.35
CA TYR A 55 1.46 -8.97 -2.21
C TYR A 55 0.82 -7.90 -1.36
N THR A 56 1.23 -6.67 -1.58
CA THR A 56 0.64 -5.47 -0.99
C THR A 56 0.27 -4.51 -2.10
N LEU A 57 -0.91 -3.92 -2.03
CA LEU A 57 -1.33 -2.84 -2.90
C LEU A 57 -1.76 -1.68 -2.02
N GLY A 58 -1.06 -0.55 -2.14
CA GLY A 58 -1.40 0.71 -1.47
C GLY A 58 -2.04 1.67 -2.47
N ARG A 59 -3.22 2.19 -2.14
CA ARG A 59 -3.88 3.28 -2.85
C ARG A 59 -3.80 4.52 -1.98
N THR A 60 -3.49 5.66 -2.58
CA THR A 60 -3.28 6.90 -1.85
C THR A 60 -3.95 8.06 -2.56
N HIS A 61 -4.61 8.90 -1.79
CA HIS A 61 -5.16 10.19 -2.18
C HIS A 61 -4.72 11.23 -1.16
N GLN A 62 -4.28 12.39 -1.63
CA GLN A 62 -3.73 13.43 -0.74
C GLN A 62 -4.17 14.83 -1.19
N PHE A 63 -4.20 15.74 -0.24
CA PHE A 63 -4.40 17.15 -0.52
C PHE A 63 -3.42 18.02 0.28
N GLU A 64 -3.21 19.22 -0.22
CA GLU A 64 -2.43 20.27 0.42
C GLU A 64 -3.07 21.64 0.15
N VAL A 65 -3.19 22.45 1.19
CA VAL A 65 -3.56 23.87 1.10
C VAL A 65 -2.45 24.67 1.70
N VAL A 66 -1.91 25.64 0.97
CA VAL A 66 -0.82 26.49 1.42
C VAL A 66 -1.26 27.95 1.37
N GLY A 67 -0.91 28.72 2.39
CA GLY A 67 -1.14 30.15 2.45
C GLY A 67 0.05 30.91 2.99
N ALA A 68 0.14 32.17 2.62
CA ALA A 68 1.15 33.10 3.07
C ALA A 68 0.54 34.49 3.26
N LEU A 69 0.90 35.16 4.36
CA LEU A 69 0.49 36.52 4.63
C LEU A 69 -1.01 36.77 4.38
N GLY A 70 -1.87 35.86 4.85
CA GLY A 70 -3.33 35.98 4.78
C GLY A 70 -3.92 35.77 3.38
N GLY A 71 -3.26 35.04 2.52
CA GLY A 71 -3.79 34.63 1.22
C GLY A 71 -3.45 33.17 0.94
N VAL A 72 -4.33 32.47 0.23
CA VAL A 72 -4.06 31.12 -0.29
C VAL A 72 -3.10 31.23 -1.46
N THR A 73 -2.00 30.51 -1.40
CA THR A 73 -0.98 30.46 -2.46
C THR A 73 -1.06 29.20 -3.30
N ASN A 74 -1.54 28.10 -2.73
CA ASN A 74 -1.71 26.84 -3.43
C ASN A 74 -2.85 26.01 -2.84
N PHE A 75 -3.57 25.31 -3.71
CA PHE A 75 -4.44 24.18 -3.38
C PHE A 75 -4.13 23.05 -4.34
N TYR A 76 -3.79 21.90 -3.80
CA TYR A 76 -3.54 20.67 -4.55
C TYR A 76 -4.36 19.53 -4.00
N GLU A 77 -4.97 18.78 -4.87
CA GLU A 77 -5.65 17.52 -4.56
C GLU A 77 -5.23 16.50 -5.61
N SER A 78 -4.65 15.37 -5.17
CA SER A 78 -4.20 14.34 -6.09
C SER A 78 -5.39 13.48 -6.56
N PRO A 79 -5.36 12.92 -7.77
CA PRO A 79 -6.16 11.73 -8.04
C PRO A 79 -5.71 10.58 -7.15
N TRP A 80 -6.52 9.53 -7.02
CA TRP A 80 -6.06 8.30 -6.40
C TRP A 80 -4.89 7.72 -7.20
N SER A 81 -3.82 7.39 -6.53
CA SER A 81 -2.69 6.67 -7.09
C SER A 81 -2.55 5.31 -6.42
N ALA A 82 -1.98 4.35 -7.11
CA ALA A 82 -1.79 3.02 -6.55
C ALA A 82 -0.40 2.47 -6.84
N VAL A 83 0.17 1.77 -5.85
CA VAL A 83 1.48 1.11 -5.94
C VAL A 83 1.37 -0.28 -5.36
N GLY A 84 1.89 -1.27 -6.11
CA GLY A 84 2.01 -2.65 -5.65
C GLY A 84 3.39 -2.96 -5.07
N GLY A 85 3.45 -3.84 -4.08
CA GLY A 85 4.67 -4.39 -3.52
C GLY A 85 4.64 -5.92 -3.57
N VAL A 86 5.77 -6.53 -3.91
CA VAL A 86 5.96 -7.99 -3.92
C VAL A 86 7.11 -8.35 -3.00
N GLN A 87 6.85 -9.21 -2.03
CA GLN A 87 7.85 -9.87 -1.21
C GLN A 87 7.82 -11.36 -1.51
N MET A 88 8.98 -12.00 -1.60
CA MET A 88 9.08 -13.41 -1.95
C MET A 88 10.24 -14.09 -1.23
N PHE A 89 9.97 -15.29 -0.73
CA PHE A 89 10.99 -16.13 -0.14
C PHE A 89 11.10 -17.47 -0.85
N LEU A 90 12.37 -17.89 -1.06
CA LEU A 90 12.80 -19.19 -1.57
C LEU A 90 13.40 -19.99 -0.43
N GLY A 91 13.35 -21.32 -0.49
CA GLY A 91 13.79 -22.19 0.60
C GLY A 91 12.60 -22.64 1.43
N ASP A 92 12.66 -22.43 2.73
CA ASP A 92 11.61 -22.77 3.68
C ASP A 92 11.57 -21.80 4.87
N TYR A 93 10.76 -22.07 5.90
CA TYR A 93 10.65 -21.23 7.10
C TYR A 93 11.90 -21.28 7.99
N ASP A 94 12.67 -22.35 7.93
CA ASP A 94 13.88 -22.50 8.74
C ASP A 94 15.08 -21.81 8.10
N HIS A 95 15.16 -21.87 6.74
CA HIS A 95 16.23 -21.24 5.97
C HIS A 95 15.70 -20.70 4.63
N ASN A 96 15.71 -19.39 4.48
CA ASN A 96 15.26 -18.70 3.28
C ASN A 96 16.30 -17.68 2.77
N ASN A 97 15.95 -16.96 1.70
CA ASN A 97 16.81 -15.95 1.07
C ASN A 97 16.81 -14.59 1.78
N ASP A 98 16.17 -14.43 2.94
CA ASP A 98 16.18 -13.14 3.64
C ASP A 98 17.58 -12.82 4.19
N ILE A 99 18.09 -11.64 3.84
CA ILE A 99 19.37 -11.12 4.31
C ILE A 99 19.09 -9.85 5.10
N ASN A 100 19.31 -9.88 6.41
CA ASN A 100 19.25 -8.71 7.29
C ASN A 100 17.91 -7.94 7.22
N TYR A 101 16.78 -8.64 7.11
CA TYR A 101 15.43 -8.03 7.02
C TYR A 101 15.26 -7.06 5.85
N VAL A 102 16.10 -7.12 4.85
CA VAL A 102 15.92 -6.37 3.60
C VAL A 102 14.80 -7.05 2.81
N CYS A 103 13.56 -6.76 3.20
CA CYS A 103 12.40 -7.03 2.36
C CYS A 103 12.50 -6.13 1.13
N ALA A 104 13.22 -6.57 0.10
CA ALA A 104 13.15 -5.89 -1.17
C ALA A 104 11.72 -6.05 -1.70
N SER A 105 10.95 -5.00 -1.65
CA SER A 105 9.70 -4.93 -2.37
C SER A 105 9.97 -4.30 -3.73
N VAL A 106 9.60 -4.98 -4.78
CA VAL A 106 9.56 -4.36 -6.10
C VAL A 106 8.28 -3.57 -6.20
N GLN A 107 8.39 -2.26 -6.40
CA GLN A 107 7.24 -1.42 -6.66
C GLN A 107 6.77 -1.63 -8.10
N ALA A 108 5.49 -1.92 -8.26
CA ALA A 108 4.83 -2.02 -9.55
C ALA A 108 3.76 -0.94 -9.63
N GLY A 109 3.78 -0.13 -10.69
CA GLY A 109 2.72 0.85 -10.94
C GLY A 109 1.38 0.14 -11.09
N MET A 110 0.35 0.61 -10.38
CA MET A 110 -0.99 0.04 -10.40
C MET A 110 -1.98 1.05 -10.99
N PRO A 111 -3.08 0.59 -11.59
CA PRO A 111 -4.10 1.50 -12.11
C PRO A 111 -4.85 2.20 -10.96
N GLU A 112 -5.28 3.42 -11.20
CA GLU A 112 -6.10 4.19 -10.26
C GLU A 112 -7.43 3.47 -9.96
N GLN A 113 -8.09 2.97 -11.01
CA GLN A 113 -9.27 2.12 -10.90
C GLN A 113 -8.85 0.65 -10.94
N ALA A 114 -9.51 -0.18 -10.13
CA ALA A 114 -9.21 -1.60 -10.10
C ALA A 114 -9.52 -2.26 -11.45
N ASP A 115 -8.47 -2.72 -12.13
CA ASP A 115 -8.54 -3.53 -13.32
C ASP A 115 -7.83 -4.86 -13.07
N TYR A 116 -8.59 -5.94 -13.18
CA TYR A 116 -8.12 -7.28 -12.85
C TYR A 116 -6.88 -7.69 -13.67
N ASP A 117 -6.89 -7.48 -14.97
CA ASP A 117 -5.80 -7.92 -15.84
C ASP A 117 -4.55 -7.06 -15.66
N VAL A 118 -4.73 -5.75 -15.48
CA VAL A 118 -3.63 -4.81 -15.23
C VAL A 118 -2.97 -5.10 -13.89
N ILE A 119 -3.76 -5.33 -12.82
CA ILE A 119 -3.23 -5.68 -11.49
C ILE A 119 -2.46 -7.00 -11.57
N ARG A 120 -3.02 -8.04 -12.18
CA ARG A 120 -2.34 -9.32 -12.36
C ARG A 120 -1.03 -9.19 -13.12
N ARG A 121 -1.06 -8.48 -14.26
CA ARG A 121 0.14 -8.28 -15.07
C ARG A 121 1.26 -7.59 -14.28
N ASN A 122 0.92 -6.56 -13.50
CA ASN A 122 1.91 -5.83 -12.74
C ASN A 122 2.49 -6.66 -11.59
N PHE A 123 1.66 -7.44 -10.88
CA PHE A 123 2.16 -8.40 -9.90
C PHE A 123 2.99 -9.52 -10.53
N TRP A 124 2.64 -9.97 -11.74
CA TRP A 124 3.44 -10.93 -12.49
C TRP A 124 4.85 -10.38 -12.78
N LEU A 125 4.94 -9.15 -13.32
CA LEU A 125 6.22 -8.49 -13.58
C LEU A 125 7.04 -8.29 -12.30
N GLY A 126 6.38 -7.83 -11.22
CA GLY A 126 6.99 -7.68 -9.91
C GLY A 126 7.49 -9.01 -9.33
N SER A 127 6.72 -10.08 -9.50
CA SER A 127 7.11 -11.42 -9.04
C SER A 127 8.28 -12.00 -9.83
N ASP A 128 8.35 -11.80 -11.14
CA ASP A 128 9.49 -12.22 -11.95
C ASP A 128 10.78 -11.50 -11.53
N ALA A 129 10.69 -10.20 -11.33
CA ALA A 129 11.82 -9.39 -10.86
C ALA A 129 12.26 -9.81 -9.45
N MET A 130 11.28 -9.99 -8.54
CA MET A 130 11.56 -10.39 -7.16
C MET A 130 12.14 -11.80 -7.07
N TYR A 131 11.68 -12.73 -7.93
CA TYR A 131 12.21 -14.08 -7.98
C TYR A 131 13.71 -14.10 -8.34
N LYS A 132 14.10 -13.34 -9.37
CA LYS A 132 15.50 -13.21 -9.78
C LYS A 132 16.37 -12.60 -8.68
N TRP A 133 15.84 -11.59 -8.01
CA TRP A 133 16.50 -11.00 -6.84
C TRP A 133 16.63 -12.00 -5.68
N SER A 134 15.57 -12.76 -5.38
CA SER A 134 15.56 -13.76 -4.30
C SER A 134 16.59 -14.86 -4.52
N LEU A 135 16.82 -15.28 -5.77
CA LEU A 135 17.89 -16.24 -6.10
C LEU A 135 19.27 -15.67 -5.81
N GLN A 136 19.52 -14.41 -6.16
CA GLN A 136 20.79 -13.75 -5.87
C GLN A 136 20.99 -13.56 -4.35
N ALA A 137 19.95 -13.11 -3.64
CA ALA A 137 19.98 -12.91 -2.21
C ALA A 137 20.26 -14.23 -1.46
N GLY A 138 19.63 -15.33 -1.87
CA GLY A 138 19.91 -16.66 -1.32
C GLY A 138 21.38 -17.08 -1.49
N ALA A 139 21.91 -16.93 -2.69
CA ALA A 139 23.31 -17.25 -2.97
C ALA A 139 24.27 -16.38 -2.14
N MET A 140 23.96 -15.08 -1.96
CA MET A 140 24.75 -14.19 -1.11
C MET A 140 24.69 -14.61 0.36
N LYS A 141 23.51 -14.97 0.87
CA LYS A 141 23.33 -15.47 2.24
C LYS A 141 24.11 -16.75 2.48
N ASP A 142 24.02 -17.71 1.57
CA ASP A 142 24.75 -18.98 1.70
C ASP A 142 26.26 -18.77 1.69
N ALA A 143 26.79 -17.88 0.85
CA ALA A 143 28.19 -17.51 0.84
C ALA A 143 28.62 -16.83 2.15
N TYR A 144 27.80 -15.93 2.67
CA TYR A 144 28.05 -15.27 3.96
C TYR A 144 28.07 -16.29 5.13
N LEU A 145 27.08 -17.16 5.22
CA LEU A 145 27.00 -18.16 6.29
C LEU A 145 28.11 -19.22 6.20
N LYS A 146 28.59 -19.52 5.01
CA LYS A 146 29.76 -20.37 4.81
C LYS A 146 31.04 -19.74 5.37
N ALA A 147 31.19 -18.43 5.22
CA ALA A 147 32.33 -17.67 5.77
C ALA A 147 32.15 -17.36 7.27
N ASN A 148 30.90 -17.26 7.75
CA ASN A 148 30.54 -16.91 9.12
C ASN A 148 29.50 -17.92 9.63
N PRO A 149 29.90 -19.13 10.03
CA PRO A 149 28.97 -20.16 10.50
C PRO A 149 28.20 -19.71 11.74
N LYS A 150 26.89 -19.97 11.76
CA LYS A 150 26.03 -19.72 12.92
C LYS A 150 26.52 -20.52 14.15
N THR A 151 26.41 -19.92 15.33
CA THR A 151 26.57 -20.65 16.59
C THR A 151 25.45 -21.69 16.79
N ALA A 152 25.58 -22.59 17.70
CA ALA A 152 24.54 -23.59 18.00
C ALA A 152 23.22 -22.92 18.44
N GLU A 153 23.29 -21.79 19.14
CA GLU A 153 22.14 -21.04 19.62
C GLU A 153 21.44 -20.30 18.44
N GLU A 154 22.20 -19.71 17.52
CA GLU A 154 21.69 -19.05 16.33
C GLU A 154 21.11 -20.04 15.31
N ALA A 155 21.64 -21.26 15.25
CA ALA A 155 21.21 -22.28 14.30
C ALA A 155 19.78 -22.79 14.54
N VAL A 156 19.26 -22.63 15.77
CA VAL A 156 17.87 -23.03 16.10
C VAL A 156 16.84 -21.95 15.81
N VAL A 157 17.28 -20.73 15.49
CA VAL A 157 16.37 -19.62 15.16
C VAL A 157 15.97 -19.73 13.69
N LYS A 158 14.66 -19.85 13.47
CA LYS A 158 14.08 -19.87 12.12
C LYS A 158 14.18 -18.49 11.46
N ASP A 159 14.44 -18.46 10.17
CA ASP A 159 14.47 -17.22 9.40
C ASP A 159 13.08 -16.57 9.33
N GLN A 160 12.01 -17.36 9.34
CA GLN A 160 10.63 -16.86 9.33
C GLN A 160 9.71 -17.77 10.15
N GLN A 161 8.73 -17.17 10.82
CA GLN A 161 7.65 -17.91 11.47
C GLN A 161 6.43 -17.96 10.56
N LYS A 162 5.83 -19.14 10.45
CA LYS A 162 4.54 -19.29 9.79
C LYS A 162 3.46 -18.60 10.64
N VAL A 163 2.61 -17.81 9.99
CA VAL A 163 1.45 -17.19 10.64
C VAL A 163 0.18 -17.94 10.28
N ASP A 164 -0.80 -17.91 11.18
CA ASP A 164 -2.13 -18.47 10.90
C ASP A 164 -2.87 -17.62 9.85
N ALA A 165 -3.70 -18.28 9.06
CA ALA A 165 -4.57 -17.61 8.11
C ALA A 165 -5.52 -16.65 8.85
N VAL A 166 -5.59 -15.40 8.38
CA VAL A 166 -6.49 -14.39 8.94
C VAL A 166 -7.10 -13.55 7.82
N THR A 167 -8.38 -13.29 7.92
CA THR A 167 -9.07 -12.33 7.05
C THR A 167 -9.60 -11.19 7.89
N ARG A 168 -9.15 -9.97 7.57
CA ARG A 168 -9.60 -8.73 8.21
C ARG A 168 -9.77 -7.67 7.13
N ILE A 169 -11.01 -7.29 6.91
CA ILE A 169 -11.37 -6.24 5.96
C ILE A 169 -12.01 -5.12 6.75
N GLU A 170 -11.33 -4.00 6.83
CA GLU A 170 -11.83 -2.79 7.49
C GLU A 170 -12.30 -1.79 6.44
N GLU A 171 -13.48 -1.23 6.70
CA GLU A 171 -14.01 -0.12 5.93
C GLU A 171 -13.78 1.19 6.68
N PRO A 172 -13.55 2.30 5.96
CA PRO A 172 -13.42 3.60 6.59
C PRO A 172 -14.71 3.94 7.35
N LYS A 173 -14.57 4.25 8.64
CA LYS A 173 -15.71 4.54 9.53
C LYS A 173 -16.53 5.77 9.13
N ASN A 174 -15.91 6.71 8.44
CA ASN A 174 -16.55 7.94 7.96
C ASN A 174 -16.11 8.21 6.53
N ALA A 175 -17.00 8.78 5.73
CA ALA A 175 -16.59 9.34 4.44
C ALA A 175 -15.60 10.50 4.67
N TYR A 176 -14.51 10.48 3.97
CA TYR A 176 -13.58 11.61 3.96
C TYR A 176 -14.08 12.64 2.94
N THR A 177 -14.33 13.85 3.41
CA THR A 177 -14.75 14.94 2.54
C THR A 177 -13.81 16.12 2.75
N ILE A 178 -13.15 16.53 1.69
CA ILE A 178 -12.28 17.71 1.69
C ILE A 178 -13.21 18.92 1.54
N ASP A 179 -13.37 19.67 2.62
CA ASP A 179 -14.03 20.98 2.59
C ASP A 179 -12.98 22.04 2.23
N ARG A 180 -12.75 22.22 0.94
CA ARG A 180 -11.77 23.16 0.42
C ARG A 180 -11.95 24.57 0.98
N VAL A 181 -13.18 25.09 0.98
CA VAL A 181 -13.45 26.46 1.44
C VAL A 181 -13.09 26.63 2.92
N LYS A 182 -13.42 25.63 3.74
CA LYS A 182 -13.05 25.65 5.16
C LYS A 182 -11.54 25.64 5.36
N LEU A 183 -10.82 24.80 4.61
CA LEU A 183 -9.36 24.69 4.69
C LEU A 183 -8.67 25.97 4.22
N GLU A 184 -9.13 26.55 3.11
CA GLU A 184 -8.64 27.83 2.60
C GLU A 184 -8.82 28.95 3.65
N ASN A 185 -10.00 29.07 4.26
CA ASN A 185 -10.27 30.06 5.31
C ASN A 185 -9.33 29.88 6.53
N ILE A 186 -9.09 28.65 6.97
CA ILE A 186 -8.18 28.37 8.08
C ILE A 186 -6.76 28.81 7.75
N VAL A 187 -6.28 28.49 6.56
CA VAL A 187 -4.92 28.85 6.11
C VAL A 187 -4.79 30.36 5.94
N GLU A 188 -5.81 31.04 5.41
CA GLU A 188 -5.84 32.50 5.32
C GLU A 188 -5.77 33.16 6.70
N GLU A 189 -6.60 32.71 7.65
CA GLU A 189 -6.65 33.25 9.00
C GLU A 189 -5.30 33.05 9.72
N LEU A 190 -4.76 31.83 9.68
CA LEU A 190 -3.49 31.51 10.34
C LEU A 190 -2.30 32.25 9.72
N SER A 191 -2.25 32.36 8.39
CA SER A 191 -1.14 33.05 7.71
C SER A 191 -1.24 34.56 7.81
N ALA A 192 -2.43 35.13 8.07
CA ALA A 192 -2.63 36.53 8.27
C ALA A 192 -1.91 37.09 9.53
N ILE A 193 -1.69 36.24 10.54
CA ILE A 193 -0.98 36.61 11.79
C ILE A 193 0.40 37.19 11.48
N PHE A 194 1.07 36.71 10.44
CA PHE A 194 2.41 37.16 10.07
C PHE A 194 2.45 38.58 9.49
N LYS A 195 1.31 39.16 9.07
CA LYS A 195 1.23 40.56 8.60
C LYS A 195 1.57 41.59 9.69
N ASP A 196 1.37 41.22 10.95
CA ASP A 196 1.60 42.14 12.08
C ASP A 196 3.09 42.27 12.42
N TYR A 197 3.96 41.49 11.81
CA TYR A 197 5.39 41.43 12.06
C TYR A 197 6.16 42.01 10.88
N LYS A 198 6.65 43.26 11.01
CA LYS A 198 7.31 44.00 9.92
C LYS A 198 8.62 43.40 9.43
N ASP A 199 9.24 42.56 10.23
CA ASP A 199 10.51 41.91 9.89
C ASP A 199 10.33 40.54 9.21
N ILE A 200 9.08 40.11 9.03
CA ILE A 200 8.75 38.84 8.29
C ILE A 200 8.47 39.18 6.84
N TYR A 201 9.37 38.80 5.96
CA TYR A 201 9.25 39.00 4.50
C TYR A 201 8.58 37.85 3.80
N ASP A 202 8.57 36.65 4.40
CA ASP A 202 7.96 35.45 3.89
C ASP A 202 7.38 34.61 5.01
N SER A 203 6.29 33.90 4.72
CA SER A 203 5.64 33.00 5.67
C SER A 203 4.94 31.89 4.89
N SER A 204 4.84 30.71 5.49
CA SER A 204 4.09 29.59 4.92
C SER A 204 3.30 28.91 6.03
N VAL A 205 2.02 28.72 5.79
CA VAL A 205 1.13 27.86 6.58
C VAL A 205 0.56 26.82 5.63
N ALA A 206 0.75 25.54 5.95
CA ALA A 206 0.23 24.45 5.15
C ALA A 206 -0.67 23.54 5.97
N ILE A 207 -1.76 23.09 5.37
CA ILE A 207 -2.59 21.97 5.85
C ILE A 207 -2.48 20.89 4.82
N THR A 208 -2.03 19.71 5.26
CA THR A 208 -1.92 18.52 4.42
C THR A 208 -2.80 17.42 4.97
N GLY A 209 -3.34 16.58 4.10
CA GLY A 209 -4.04 15.38 4.52
C GLY A 209 -3.85 14.27 3.51
N GLN A 210 -3.89 13.05 4.00
CA GLN A 210 -3.73 11.85 3.21
C GLN A 210 -4.70 10.78 3.64
N GLU A 211 -5.32 10.16 2.65
CA GLU A 211 -6.10 8.94 2.80
C GLU A 211 -5.39 7.82 2.06
N MET A 212 -5.28 6.66 2.69
CA MET A 212 -4.63 5.49 2.12
C MET A 212 -5.48 4.25 2.39
N GLU A 213 -5.54 3.36 1.42
CA GLU A 213 -6.10 2.01 1.55
C GLU A 213 -4.99 1.01 1.27
N VAL A 214 -4.77 0.10 2.21
CA VAL A 214 -3.74 -0.94 2.08
C VAL A 214 -4.41 -2.29 1.98
N TYR A 215 -4.16 -2.99 0.88
CA TYR A 215 -4.57 -4.37 0.62
C TYR A 215 -3.36 -5.28 0.75
N LYS A 216 -3.50 -6.38 1.45
CA LYS A 216 -2.44 -7.38 1.60
C LYS A 216 -2.99 -8.79 1.45
N SER A 217 -2.27 -9.61 0.69
CA SER A 217 -2.51 -11.06 0.60
C SER A 217 -1.20 -11.81 0.72
N THR A 218 -1.21 -12.97 1.38
CA THR A 218 -0.04 -13.84 1.51
C THR A 218 -0.38 -15.28 1.20
N THR A 219 0.63 -16.07 0.84
CA THR A 219 0.48 -17.53 0.63
C THR A 219 0.16 -18.31 1.90
N ASP A 220 0.35 -17.70 3.09
CA ASP A 220 -0.07 -18.27 4.38
C ASP A 220 -1.55 -18.02 4.69
N GLY A 221 -2.27 -17.36 3.80
CA GLY A 221 -3.71 -17.12 3.94
C GLY A 221 -4.07 -15.83 4.69
N VAL A 222 -3.14 -14.89 4.81
CA VAL A 222 -3.45 -13.56 5.32
C VAL A 222 -4.12 -12.74 4.22
N VAL A 223 -5.29 -12.16 4.52
CA VAL A 223 -6.05 -11.25 3.65
C VAL A 223 -6.46 -10.04 4.48
N LEU A 224 -5.87 -8.88 4.19
CA LEU A 224 -6.11 -7.66 4.95
C LEU A 224 -6.48 -6.50 4.03
N LYS A 225 -7.44 -5.66 4.50
CA LYS A 225 -7.67 -4.30 4.03
C LYS A 225 -7.68 -3.38 5.22
N GLU A 226 -6.86 -2.34 5.18
CA GLU A 226 -6.78 -1.33 6.23
C GLU A 226 -6.86 0.07 5.60
N PRO A 227 -7.87 0.88 5.96
CA PRO A 227 -7.90 2.30 5.65
C PRO A 227 -7.05 3.07 6.66
N LEU A 228 -6.12 3.88 6.17
CA LEU A 228 -5.28 4.76 6.98
C LEU A 228 -5.55 6.22 6.62
N ARG A 229 -5.59 7.11 7.60
CA ARG A 229 -5.81 8.55 7.40
C ARG A 229 -4.85 9.34 8.25
N TYR A 230 -4.26 10.34 7.63
CA TYR A 230 -3.35 11.29 8.27
C TYR A 230 -3.77 12.71 7.91
N ALA A 231 -3.77 13.61 8.90
CA ALA A 231 -3.99 15.06 8.72
C ALA A 231 -3.14 15.86 9.73
#